data_84ea3e0f75e64aea29003be8e0c8133c
#
_entry.id   84ea3e0f75e64aea29003be8e0c8133c
#
_cell.length_a   1.000
_cell.length_b   1.000
_cell.length_c   1.000
_cell.angle_alpha   90.00
_cell.angle_beta   90.00
_cell.angle_gamma   90.00
#
_symmetry.space_group_name_H-M   'P 1'
#
loop_
_entity.id
_entity.type
_entity.pdbx_description
1 polymer ?
#
loop_
_entity_poly.entity_id
_entity_poly.type
_entity_poly.pdbx_seq_one_letter_code
_entity_poly.pdbx_strand_id
1 'polypeptide(L)'
;MCSFLCSVGWHPVIADAEGYDILATKGNHILRIQVKSCSGPIIGIRERAPGYYRWTIGLGRRKDILIPTDYYDVLALGPNAIQFVNAKDVNKKTYRTKPGELYAELARDTWRKITDAL
;
A
#
# COMPACT_ATOMS: atom_id res chain seq x y z
N MET A 1 -2.24 3.61 9.45
CA MET A 1 -0.94 3.09 8.95
C MET A 1 0.13 3.11 10.01
N CYS A 2 0.37 4.26 10.65
CA CYS A 2 1.41 4.34 11.70
C CYS A 2 1.13 3.42 12.88
N SER A 3 -0.13 3.29 13.31
CA SER A 3 -0.51 2.35 14.37
C SER A 3 -0.14 0.91 14.05
N PHE A 4 -0.36 0.49 12.80
CA PHE A 4 0.02 -0.84 12.36
C PHE A 4 1.53 -1.04 12.46
N LEU A 5 2.31 -0.10 11.95
CA LEU A 5 3.77 -0.18 11.97
C LEU A 5 4.31 -0.27 13.40
N CYS A 6 3.76 0.54 14.32
CA CYS A 6 4.09 0.46 15.74
C CYS A 6 3.76 -0.92 16.30
N SER A 7 2.61 -1.51 15.91
CA SER A 7 2.18 -2.81 16.42
C SER A 7 3.10 -3.96 16.02
N VAL A 8 3.83 -3.81 14.93
CA VAL A 8 4.79 -4.81 14.45
C VAL A 8 6.24 -4.44 14.75
N GLY A 9 6.45 -3.45 15.63
CA GLY A 9 7.76 -3.09 16.16
C GLY A 9 8.57 -2.14 15.29
N TRP A 10 7.97 -1.50 14.30
CA TRP A 10 8.62 -0.49 13.48
C TRP A 10 8.29 0.91 13.98
N HIS A 11 9.23 1.83 13.82
CA HIS A 11 9.06 3.23 14.19
C HIS A 11 8.71 4.06 12.95
N PRO A 12 7.43 4.50 12.80
CA PRO A 12 7.01 5.30 11.66
C PRO A 12 7.22 6.78 11.90
N VAL A 13 7.64 7.50 10.87
CA VAL A 13 7.69 8.96 10.84
C VAL A 13 6.98 9.42 9.58
N ILE A 14 6.04 10.35 9.73
CA ILE A 14 5.38 10.96 8.58
C ILE A 14 6.41 11.82 7.86
N ALA A 15 6.58 11.59 6.58
CA ALA A 15 7.54 12.29 5.73
C ALA A 15 6.81 13.12 4.69
N ASP A 16 7.25 14.37 4.52
CA ASP A 16 6.80 15.23 3.44
C ASP A 16 7.85 15.17 2.32
N ALA A 17 7.90 14.04 1.65
CA ALA A 17 8.90 13.77 0.64
C ALA A 17 8.25 13.36 -0.68
N GLU A 18 8.94 13.61 -1.78
CA GLU A 18 8.49 13.16 -3.09
C GLU A 18 8.63 11.65 -3.18
N GLY A 19 7.53 10.97 -3.49
CA GLY A 19 7.52 9.53 -3.74
C GLY A 19 7.28 8.64 -2.55
N TYR A 20 7.27 9.17 -1.30
CA TYR A 20 6.88 8.38 -0.13
C TYR A 20 6.28 9.27 0.97
N ASP A 21 5.41 8.66 1.80
CA ASP A 21 4.64 9.37 2.82
C ASP A 21 5.09 9.03 4.24
N ILE A 22 5.68 7.87 4.44
CA ILE A 22 6.12 7.37 5.73
C ILE A 22 7.52 6.79 5.61
N LEU A 23 8.37 7.15 6.58
CA LEU A 23 9.66 6.51 6.77
C LEU A 23 9.55 5.60 7.98
N ALA A 24 9.75 4.30 7.78
CA ALA A 24 9.68 3.31 8.87
C ALA A 24 11.07 2.75 9.15
N THR A 25 11.43 2.71 10.44
CA THR A 25 12.75 2.22 10.86
C THR A 25 12.63 1.13 11.90
N LYS A 26 13.53 0.16 11.82
CA LYS A 26 13.71 -0.87 12.84
C LYS A 26 15.17 -1.35 12.82
N GLY A 27 15.91 -1.12 13.90
CA GLY A 27 17.35 -1.40 13.92
C GLY A 27 18.05 -0.61 12.83
N ASN A 28 18.76 -1.31 11.95
CA ASN A 28 19.47 -0.71 10.82
C ASN A 28 18.64 -0.64 9.54
N HIS A 29 17.38 -1.10 9.59
CA HIS A 29 16.51 -1.12 8.43
C HIS A 29 15.71 0.17 8.33
N ILE A 30 15.64 0.72 7.12
CA ILE A 30 14.88 1.91 6.79
C ILE A 30 14.04 1.59 5.55
N LEU A 31 12.73 1.77 5.65
CA LEU A 31 11.81 1.55 4.54
C LEU A 31 11.02 2.83 4.25
N ARG A 32 10.99 3.22 2.99
CA ARG A 32 10.20 4.35 2.49
C ARG A 32 8.87 3.78 2.01
N ILE A 33 7.77 4.27 2.57
CA ILE A 33 6.44 3.74 2.29
C ILE A 33 5.61 4.78 1.56
N GLN A 34 5.12 4.42 0.37
CA GLN A 34 4.15 5.19 -0.38
C GLN A 34 2.76 4.67 0.00
N VAL A 35 1.89 5.55 0.50
CA VAL A 35 0.53 5.19 0.91
C VAL A 35 -0.46 5.61 -0.17
N LYS A 36 -1.33 4.68 -0.55
CA LYS A 36 -2.48 4.96 -1.41
C LYS A 36 -3.74 4.48 -0.72
N SER A 37 -4.80 5.29 -0.81
CA SER A 37 -6.08 4.97 -0.20
C SER A 37 -7.18 4.98 -1.24
N CYS A 38 -8.27 4.27 -0.93
CA CYS A 38 -9.49 4.30 -1.69
C CYS A 38 -10.69 4.51 -0.76
N SER A 39 -11.77 5.08 -1.28
CA SER A 39 -12.94 5.47 -0.48
C SER A 39 -13.89 4.31 -0.16
N GLY A 40 -13.59 3.11 -0.60
CA GLY A 40 -14.44 1.93 -0.40
C GLY A 40 -14.62 1.13 -1.68
N PRO A 41 -15.42 0.06 -1.64
CA PRO A 41 -15.59 -0.78 -2.82
C PRO A 41 -16.32 -0.02 -3.93
N ILE A 42 -15.83 -0.20 -5.15
CA ILE A 42 -16.50 0.27 -6.35
C ILE A 42 -17.51 -0.80 -6.74
N ILE A 43 -18.79 -0.42 -6.73
CA ILE A 43 -19.87 -1.30 -7.17
C ILE A 43 -20.05 -1.06 -8.66
N GLY A 44 -20.03 -2.12 -9.46
CA GLY A 44 -20.26 -2.02 -10.89
C GLY A 44 -21.66 -1.47 -11.21
N ILE A 45 -21.80 -0.85 -12.39
CA ILE A 45 -23.07 -0.27 -12.88
C ILE A 45 -24.17 -1.34 -12.96
N ARG A 46 -23.79 -2.61 -13.10
CA ARG A 46 -24.71 -3.75 -13.00
C ARG A 46 -24.67 -4.26 -11.57
N GLU A 47 -25.76 -4.12 -10.84
CA GLU A 47 -25.93 -4.52 -9.44
C GLU A 47 -25.54 -5.96 -9.12
N ARG A 48 -25.23 -6.77 -10.12
CA ARG A 48 -24.84 -8.18 -9.99
C ARG A 48 -23.34 -8.41 -9.96
N ALA A 49 -22.53 -7.38 -10.24
CA ALA A 49 -21.08 -7.52 -10.16
C ALA A 49 -20.64 -7.34 -8.72
N PRO A 50 -19.85 -8.26 -8.13
CA PRO A 50 -19.28 -8.05 -6.82
C PRO A 50 -18.43 -6.77 -6.83
N GLY A 51 -18.57 -5.96 -5.79
CA GLY A 51 -17.74 -4.77 -5.61
C GLY A 51 -16.26 -5.13 -5.53
N TYR A 52 -15.40 -4.18 -5.82
CA TYR A 52 -13.96 -4.36 -5.69
C TYR A 52 -13.34 -3.06 -5.19
N TYR A 53 -12.20 -3.19 -4.50
CA TYR A 53 -11.38 -2.04 -4.13
C TYR A 53 -10.42 -1.74 -5.25
N ARG A 54 -10.28 -0.45 -5.58
CA ARG A 54 -9.37 0.00 -6.63
C ARG A 54 -8.47 1.11 -6.12
N TRP A 55 -7.18 0.92 -6.30
CA TRP A 55 -6.18 1.94 -6.02
C TRP A 55 -5.48 2.33 -7.32
N THR A 56 -5.39 3.62 -7.57
CA THR A 56 -4.65 4.15 -8.72
C THR A 56 -3.28 4.65 -8.25
N ILE A 57 -2.24 4.07 -8.83
CA ILE A 57 -0.85 4.36 -8.47
C ILE A 57 -0.30 5.35 -9.49
N GLY A 58 -0.74 6.59 -9.41
CA GLY A 58 -0.31 7.63 -10.33
C GLY A 58 0.48 8.73 -9.64
N LEU A 59 1.26 9.49 -10.40
CA LEU A 59 2.04 10.64 -9.92
C LEU A 59 1.14 11.88 -9.89
N GLY A 60 0.68 12.29 -8.71
CA GLY A 60 -0.15 13.47 -8.53
C GLY A 60 -1.41 13.44 -9.38
N ARG A 61 -1.60 14.49 -10.22
CA ARG A 61 -2.73 14.57 -11.17
C ARG A 61 -2.52 13.74 -12.43
N ARG A 62 -1.30 13.30 -12.69
CA ARG A 62 -0.93 12.50 -13.86
C ARG A 62 -1.03 11.02 -13.52
N LYS A 63 -2.25 10.52 -13.42
CA LYS A 63 -2.55 9.14 -13.06
C LYS A 63 -2.10 8.11 -14.11
N ASP A 64 -1.70 8.57 -15.29
CA ASP A 64 -1.14 7.75 -16.36
C ASP A 64 0.34 7.44 -16.17
N ILE A 65 1.00 8.14 -15.23
CA ILE A 65 2.43 7.97 -14.96
C ILE A 65 2.60 7.31 -13.60
N LEU A 66 3.26 6.16 -13.56
CA LEU A 66 3.63 5.51 -12.30
C LEU A 66 4.69 6.34 -11.58
N ILE A 67 4.57 6.40 -10.25
CA ILE A 67 5.64 6.90 -9.41
C ILE A 67 6.82 5.94 -9.58
N PRO A 68 8.02 6.43 -9.93
CA PRO A 68 9.18 5.56 -10.08
C PRO A 68 9.44 4.75 -8.81
N THR A 69 9.67 3.44 -8.96
CA THR A 69 9.83 2.53 -7.83
C THR A 69 11.14 2.72 -7.05
N ASP A 70 12.06 3.51 -7.57
CA ASP A 70 13.26 3.92 -6.84
C ASP A 70 13.00 5.01 -5.78
N TYR A 71 11.81 5.62 -5.79
CA TYR A 71 11.43 6.64 -4.81
C TYR A 71 10.83 6.05 -3.52
N TYR A 72 10.44 4.78 -3.52
CA TYR A 72 9.88 4.11 -2.35
C TYR A 72 10.26 2.63 -2.33
N ASP A 73 10.14 2.02 -1.17
CA ASP A 73 10.48 0.60 -0.97
C ASP A 73 9.22 -0.28 -0.87
N VAL A 74 8.15 0.29 -0.33
CA VAL A 74 6.90 -0.43 -0.06
C VAL A 74 5.72 0.43 -0.47
N LEU A 75 4.77 -0.19 -1.17
CA LEU A 75 3.48 0.40 -1.47
C LEU A 75 2.46 -0.11 -0.45
N ALA A 76 1.77 0.79 0.23
CA ALA A 76 0.73 0.46 1.19
C ALA A 76 -0.65 0.84 0.65
N LEU A 77 -1.56 -0.12 0.60
CA LEU A 77 -2.91 0.03 0.09
C LEU A 77 -3.92 -0.04 1.25
N GLY A 78 -4.65 1.03 1.49
CA GLY A 78 -5.62 1.17 2.56
C GLY A 78 -6.88 1.89 2.09
N PRO A 79 -7.79 2.32 3.02
CA PRO A 79 -7.70 2.26 4.48
C PRO A 79 -8.36 1.05 5.15
N ASN A 80 -9.36 0.39 4.52
CA ASN A 80 -10.19 -0.61 5.20
C ASN A 80 -9.47 -1.96 5.36
N ALA A 81 -8.60 -2.26 4.44
CA ALA A 81 -7.67 -3.38 4.58
C ALA A 81 -6.32 -2.87 4.14
N ILE A 82 -5.35 -3.04 4.97
CA ILE A 82 -3.99 -2.64 4.65
C ILE A 82 -3.32 -3.83 3.99
N GLN A 83 -2.83 -3.60 2.81
CA GLN A 83 -2.05 -4.57 2.06
C GLN A 83 -0.75 -3.91 1.64
N PHE A 84 0.36 -4.62 1.77
CA PHE A 84 1.67 -4.10 1.41
C PHE A 84 2.21 -4.82 0.18
N VAL A 85 2.80 -4.06 -0.72
CA VAL A 85 3.42 -4.58 -1.94
C VAL A 85 4.85 -4.07 -2.00
N ASN A 86 5.80 -4.96 -2.22
CA ASN A 86 7.20 -4.56 -2.43
C ASN A 86 7.30 -3.73 -3.71
N ALA A 87 8.06 -2.63 -3.67
CA ALA A 87 8.24 -1.76 -4.83
C ALA A 87 8.74 -2.52 -6.06
N LYS A 88 9.57 -3.54 -5.88
CA LYS A 88 10.06 -4.38 -6.98
C LYS A 88 8.94 -5.10 -7.74
N ASP A 89 7.82 -5.37 -7.05
CA ASP A 89 6.70 -6.11 -7.60
C ASP A 89 5.63 -5.21 -8.17
N VAL A 90 5.78 -3.89 -8.03
CA VAL A 90 4.83 -2.91 -8.57
C VAL A 90 5.01 -2.79 -10.08
N ASN A 91 4.05 -3.32 -10.82
CA ASN A 91 4.08 -3.35 -12.27
C ASN A 91 2.78 -2.87 -12.93
N LYS A 92 1.85 -2.32 -12.13
CA LYS A 92 0.54 -1.88 -12.60
C LYS A 92 0.25 -0.46 -12.14
N LYS A 93 -0.46 0.31 -12.95
CA LYS A 93 -0.95 1.64 -12.59
C LYS A 93 -2.19 1.57 -11.71
N THR A 94 -2.89 0.44 -11.71
CA THR A 94 -4.13 0.25 -10.94
C THR A 94 -4.10 -1.11 -10.29
N TYR A 95 -4.36 -1.13 -8.98
CA TYR A 95 -4.53 -2.36 -8.20
C TYR A 95 -6.00 -2.55 -7.88
N ARG A 96 -6.48 -3.79 -7.99
CA ARG A 96 -7.86 -4.17 -7.67
C ARG A 96 -7.84 -5.36 -6.75
N THR A 97 -8.70 -5.32 -5.73
CA THR A 97 -8.84 -6.42 -4.78
C THR A 97 -10.33 -6.64 -4.50
N LYS A 98 -10.79 -7.85 -4.65
CA LYS A 98 -12.16 -8.21 -4.31
C LYS A 98 -12.33 -8.25 -2.79
N PRO A 99 -13.52 -7.88 -2.25
CA PRO A 99 -13.73 -7.92 -0.80
C PRO A 99 -13.43 -9.28 -0.18
N GLY A 100 -13.70 -10.38 -0.88
CA GLY A 100 -13.41 -11.73 -0.39
C GLY A 100 -11.93 -12.08 -0.31
N GLU A 101 -11.06 -11.29 -0.94
CA GLU A 101 -9.60 -11.45 -0.84
C GLU A 101 -9.02 -10.71 0.36
N LEU A 102 -9.84 -9.89 1.04
CA LEU A 102 -9.43 -9.12 2.21
C LEU A 102 -9.74 -9.91 3.48
N TYR A 103 -8.77 -10.02 4.35
CA TYR A 103 -8.92 -10.69 5.64
C TYR A 103 -8.13 -9.92 6.70
N ALA A 104 -8.46 -10.17 7.99
CA ALA A 104 -7.95 -9.38 9.11
C ALA A 104 -6.42 -9.37 9.19
N GLU A 105 -5.76 -10.48 8.83
CA GLU A 105 -4.31 -10.64 8.92
C GLU A 105 -3.56 -10.25 7.63
N LEU A 106 -4.26 -9.74 6.61
CA LEU A 106 -3.64 -9.43 5.31
C LEU A 106 -2.49 -8.44 5.45
N ALA A 107 -2.65 -7.41 6.25
CA ALA A 107 -1.60 -6.44 6.50
C ALA A 107 -0.36 -7.10 7.11
N ARG A 108 -0.57 -7.92 8.13
CA ARG A 108 0.52 -8.62 8.82
C ARG A 108 1.22 -9.62 7.91
N ASP A 109 0.46 -10.38 7.13
CA ASP A 109 1.00 -11.39 6.23
C ASP A 109 1.79 -10.76 5.09
N THR A 110 1.27 -9.68 4.49
CA THR A 110 1.97 -8.98 3.41
C THR A 110 3.18 -8.22 3.93
N TRP A 111 3.11 -7.62 5.12
CA TRP A 111 4.24 -6.96 5.76
C TRP A 111 5.36 -7.95 6.07
N ARG A 112 5.01 -9.14 6.56
CA ARG A 112 5.97 -10.20 6.87
C ARG A 112 6.76 -10.62 5.63
N LYS A 113 6.10 -10.75 4.48
CA LYS A 113 6.79 -11.07 3.22
C LYS A 113 7.85 -10.02 2.86
N ILE A 114 7.58 -8.75 3.16
CA ILE A 114 8.53 -7.68 2.90
C ILE A 114 9.71 -7.76 3.88
N THR A 115 9.43 -7.93 5.17
CA THR A 115 10.47 -7.96 6.19
C THR A 115 11.31 -9.21 6.15
N ASP A 116 10.76 -10.34 5.76
CA ASP A 116 11.50 -11.60 5.60
C ASP A 116 12.52 -11.52 4.45
N ALA A 117 12.32 -10.60 3.52
CA ALA A 117 13.24 -10.37 2.40
C ALA A 117 14.38 -9.37 2.72
N LEU A 118 14.38 -8.79 3.90
CA LEU A 118 15.42 -7.83 4.32
C LEU A 118 16.73 -8.52 4.76
#